data_9308de749ac4bb42b4ea4f9d9984c7ed
#
_entry.id   9308de749ac4bb42b4ea4f9d9984c7ed
#
_cell.length_a   1.000
_cell.length_b   1.000
_cell.length_c   1.000
_cell.angle_alpha   90.00
_cell.angle_beta   90.00
_cell.angle_gamma   90.00
#
_symmetry.space_group_name_H-M   'P 1'
#
loop_
_entity.id
_entity.type
_entity.pdbx_description
1 polymer ?
#
loop_
_entity_poly.entity_id
_entity_poly.type
_entity_poly.pdbx_seq_one_letter_code
_entity_poly.pdbx_strand_id
1 'polypeptide(L)'
;MSFKKNILITGGAGFIGSHVVTLFVNKYPEYRIINLDKLTYAGNLNNLRDVEDKPNYVFEKADICDFEHILEIFKKYDVSHVVHLAAESHVDRSIKDPFTFAQTNVMGTLSLLQAAKDRKSVV
;
A
#
# COMPACT_ATOMS: atom_id res chain seq x y z
N MET A 1 2.72 12.45 -18.06
CA MET A 1 2.97 11.08 -18.55
C MET A 1 1.84 10.15 -18.11
N SER A 2 1.35 9.36 -19.03
CA SER A 2 0.25 8.43 -18.76
C SER A 2 0.78 7.01 -18.56
N PHE A 3 0.30 6.32 -17.54
CA PHE A 3 0.67 4.93 -17.28
C PHE A 3 -0.47 4.00 -17.66
N LYS A 4 -0.14 2.79 -18.13
CA LYS A 4 -1.14 1.79 -18.53
C LYS A 4 -1.98 1.31 -17.35
N LYS A 5 -1.35 1.19 -16.17
CA LYS A 5 -2.02 0.79 -14.95
C LYS A 5 -1.45 1.58 -13.78
N ASN A 6 -2.28 1.82 -12.78
CA ASN A 6 -1.85 2.44 -11.53
C ASN A 6 -2.12 1.44 -10.42
N ILE A 7 -1.05 0.86 -9.89
CA ILE A 7 -1.13 -0.24 -8.93
C ILE A 7 -0.76 0.28 -7.54
N LEU A 8 -1.69 0.15 -6.61
CA LEU A 8 -1.47 0.49 -5.21
C LEU A 8 -1.01 -0.74 -4.46
N ILE A 9 0.15 -0.65 -3.81
CA ILE A 9 0.68 -1.71 -2.96
C ILE A 9 0.67 -1.20 -1.53
N THR A 10 -0.15 -1.80 -0.67
CA THR A 10 -0.17 -1.45 0.74
C THR A 10 0.87 -2.27 1.50
N GLY A 11 1.53 -1.63 2.47
CA GLY A 11 2.59 -2.28 3.23
C GLY A 11 3.89 -2.42 2.44
N GLY A 12 4.10 -1.56 1.44
CA GLY A 12 5.25 -1.66 0.56
C GLY A 12 6.58 -1.30 1.19
N ALA A 13 6.61 -0.79 2.42
CA ALA A 13 7.85 -0.53 3.14
C ALA A 13 8.24 -1.68 4.07
N GLY A 14 7.41 -2.71 4.21
CA GLY A 14 7.72 -3.90 4.99
C GLY A 14 8.68 -4.83 4.26
N PHE A 15 9.05 -5.93 4.93
CA PHE A 15 10.03 -6.86 4.37
C PHE A 15 9.55 -7.49 3.06
N ILE A 16 8.36 -8.10 3.07
CA ILE A 16 7.81 -8.72 1.86
C ILE A 16 7.37 -7.65 0.86
N GLY A 17 6.68 -6.61 1.36
CA GLY A 17 6.16 -5.55 0.51
C GLY A 17 7.24 -4.81 -0.28
N SER A 18 8.41 -4.57 0.33
CA SER A 18 9.50 -3.88 -0.35
C SER A 18 10.05 -4.69 -1.53
N HIS A 19 10.10 -6.02 -1.39
CA HIS A 19 10.50 -6.88 -2.49
C HIS A 19 9.48 -6.86 -3.63
N VAL A 20 8.19 -6.86 -3.28
CA VAL A 20 7.12 -6.78 -4.29
C VAL A 20 7.16 -5.44 -5.02
N VAL A 21 7.30 -4.33 -4.30
CA VAL A 21 7.39 -3.00 -4.90
C VAL A 21 8.59 -2.93 -5.85
N THR A 22 9.77 -3.37 -5.39
CA THR A 22 10.99 -3.35 -6.20
C THR A 22 10.82 -4.16 -7.47
N LEU A 23 10.25 -5.35 -7.36
CA LEU A 23 10.00 -6.21 -8.51
C LEU A 23 9.10 -5.53 -9.53
N PHE A 24 7.98 -4.96 -9.07
CA PHE A 24 7.00 -4.35 -9.96
C PHE A 24 7.55 -3.09 -10.62
N VAL A 25 8.25 -2.24 -9.87
CA VAL A 25 8.84 -1.00 -10.41
C VAL A 25 9.83 -1.33 -11.53
N ASN A 26 10.68 -2.33 -11.32
CA ASN A 26 11.71 -2.69 -12.30
C ASN A 26 11.14 -3.47 -13.49
N LYS A 27 10.16 -4.34 -13.25
CA LYS A 27 9.63 -5.21 -14.31
C LYS A 27 8.60 -4.50 -15.18
N TYR A 28 7.85 -3.54 -14.62
CA TYR A 28 6.74 -2.89 -15.32
C TYR A 28 6.91 -1.37 -15.37
N PRO A 29 7.87 -0.86 -16.17
CA PRO A 29 8.10 0.60 -16.24
C PRO A 29 6.89 1.37 -16.79
N GLU A 30 5.98 0.71 -17.50
CA GLU A 30 4.77 1.31 -18.02
C GLU A 30 3.63 1.40 -17.00
N TYR A 31 3.81 0.82 -15.81
CA TYR A 31 2.84 0.89 -14.71
C TYR A 31 3.35 1.84 -13.64
N ARG A 32 2.44 2.65 -13.08
CA ARG A 32 2.77 3.44 -11.89
C ARG A 32 2.57 2.57 -10.66
N ILE A 33 3.57 2.52 -9.80
CA ILE A 33 3.53 1.74 -8.56
C ILE A 33 3.46 2.71 -7.40
N ILE A 34 2.32 2.74 -6.70
CA ILE A 34 2.09 3.60 -5.54
C ILE A 34 2.30 2.75 -4.29
N ASN A 35 3.38 3.02 -3.57
CA ASN A 35 3.67 2.36 -2.31
C ASN A 35 2.96 3.13 -1.19
N LEU A 36 1.99 2.49 -0.54
CA LEU A 36 1.25 3.07 0.58
C LEU A 36 1.66 2.35 1.86
N ASP A 37 2.17 3.09 2.83
CA ASP A 37 2.61 2.53 4.09
C ASP A 37 2.45 3.56 5.20
N LYS A 38 2.03 3.11 6.36
CA LYS A 38 1.92 3.95 7.55
C LYS A 38 3.28 4.19 8.21
N LEU A 39 4.28 3.39 7.89
CA LEU A 39 5.63 3.42 8.47
C LEU A 39 5.61 3.21 9.97
N THR A 40 4.92 2.15 10.40
CA THR A 40 4.95 1.73 11.79
C THR A 40 6.21 0.88 12.04
N TYR A 41 6.24 0.14 13.14
CA TYR A 41 7.41 -0.62 13.57
C TYR A 41 7.98 -1.57 12.49
N ALA A 42 7.15 -2.01 11.55
CA ALA A 42 7.59 -2.94 10.50
C ALA A 42 7.99 -2.24 9.20
N GLY A 43 7.73 -0.94 9.06
CA GLY A 43 7.98 -0.22 7.82
C GLY A 43 9.34 0.48 7.80
N ASN A 44 10.06 0.36 6.68
CA ASN A 44 11.36 1.00 6.53
C ASN A 44 11.62 1.35 5.07
N LEU A 45 11.63 2.65 4.76
CA LEU A 45 11.85 3.13 3.40
C LEU A 45 13.27 2.85 2.87
N ASN A 46 14.23 2.54 3.76
CA ASN A 46 15.57 2.17 3.32
C ASN A 46 15.57 0.91 2.45
N ASN A 47 14.56 0.07 2.59
CA ASN A 47 14.41 -1.13 1.76
C ASN A 47 14.09 -0.80 0.29
N LEU A 48 13.77 0.46 0.00
CA LEU A 48 13.32 0.90 -1.32
C LEU A 48 14.27 1.88 -2.00
N ARG A 49 15.50 2.04 -1.47
CA ARG A 49 16.48 2.96 -2.02
C ARG A 49 16.77 2.75 -3.50
N ASP A 50 16.76 1.50 -3.94
CA ASP A 50 17.08 1.15 -5.32
C ASP A 50 16.05 1.64 -6.32
N VAL A 51 14.82 1.92 -5.87
CA VAL A 51 13.72 2.29 -6.76
C VAL A 51 13.13 3.67 -6.46
N GLU A 52 13.55 4.33 -5.38
CA GLU A 52 12.93 5.59 -4.95
C GLU A 52 13.00 6.71 -5.99
N ASP A 53 13.99 6.66 -6.87
CA ASP A 53 14.18 7.69 -7.91
C ASP A 53 13.58 7.29 -9.27
N LYS A 54 12.96 6.12 -9.35
CA LYS A 54 12.36 5.68 -10.62
C LYS A 54 11.12 6.49 -10.95
N PRO A 55 10.91 6.86 -12.23
CA PRO A 55 9.79 7.73 -12.60
C PRO A 55 8.42 7.09 -12.40
N ASN A 56 8.34 5.76 -12.33
CA ASN A 56 7.09 5.04 -12.12
C ASN A 56 6.86 4.63 -10.66
N TYR A 57 7.67 5.14 -9.72
CA TYR A 57 7.52 4.86 -8.30
C TYR A 57 7.01 6.09 -7.56
N VAL A 58 6.02 5.90 -6.68
CA VAL A 58 5.47 6.96 -5.82
C VAL A 58 5.28 6.38 -4.42
N PHE A 59 5.60 7.17 -3.39
CA PHE A 59 5.34 6.82 -2.01
C PHE A 59 4.23 7.70 -1.43
N GLU A 60 3.27 7.08 -0.74
CA GLU A 60 2.23 7.77 0.02
C GLU A 60 2.22 7.23 1.45
N LYS A 61 2.46 8.11 2.43
CA LYS A 61 2.34 7.75 3.83
C LYS A 61 0.88 7.88 4.24
N ALA A 62 0.24 6.77 4.57
CA ALA A 62 -1.17 6.75 4.92
C ALA A 62 -1.52 5.56 5.78
N ASP A 63 -2.58 5.71 6.56
CA ASP A 63 -3.17 4.64 7.34
C ASP A 63 -4.34 4.04 6.54
N ILE A 64 -4.31 2.73 6.30
CA ILE A 64 -5.39 2.08 5.54
C ILE A 64 -6.75 2.19 6.24
N CYS A 65 -6.77 2.47 7.54
CA CYS A 65 -8.00 2.67 8.29
C CYS A 65 -8.61 4.07 8.08
N ASP A 66 -7.86 5.01 7.49
CA ASP A 66 -8.35 6.35 7.17
C ASP A 66 -9.01 6.34 5.79
N PHE A 67 -10.29 6.01 5.76
CA PHE A 67 -11.01 5.81 4.51
C PHE A 67 -11.00 7.05 3.61
N GLU A 68 -11.18 8.24 4.18
CA GLU A 68 -11.22 9.47 3.38
C GLU A 68 -9.88 9.71 2.68
N HIS A 69 -8.77 9.52 3.38
CA HIS A 69 -7.44 9.67 2.81
C HIS A 69 -7.18 8.61 1.73
N ILE A 70 -7.60 7.37 1.99
CA ILE A 70 -7.48 6.29 1.01
C ILE A 70 -8.28 6.61 -0.25
N LEU A 71 -9.49 7.11 -0.10
CA LEU A 71 -10.32 7.48 -1.23
C LEU A 71 -9.69 8.59 -2.07
N GLU A 72 -9.08 9.59 -1.41
CA GLU A 72 -8.34 10.65 -2.10
C GLU A 72 -7.16 10.09 -2.92
N ILE A 73 -6.42 9.14 -2.35
CA ILE A 73 -5.30 8.50 -3.04
C ILE A 73 -5.78 7.73 -4.26
N PHE A 74 -6.88 7.00 -4.13
CA PHE A 74 -7.47 6.29 -5.28
C PHE A 74 -7.85 7.24 -6.40
N LYS A 75 -8.43 8.40 -6.07
CA LYS A 75 -8.81 9.41 -7.06
C LYS A 75 -7.59 10.09 -7.67
N LYS A 76 -6.61 10.45 -6.83
CA LYS A 76 -5.41 11.17 -7.26
C LYS A 76 -4.61 10.40 -8.30
N TYR A 77 -4.49 9.10 -8.11
CA TYR A 77 -3.67 8.25 -9.00
C TYR A 77 -4.50 7.39 -9.95
N ASP A 78 -5.82 7.52 -9.91
CA ASP A 78 -6.71 6.68 -10.72
C ASP A 78 -6.36 5.19 -10.56
N VAL A 79 -6.32 4.73 -9.31
CA VAL A 79 -5.88 3.39 -8.95
C VAL A 79 -6.75 2.34 -9.64
N SER A 80 -6.12 1.45 -10.40
CA SER A 80 -6.81 0.39 -11.13
C SER A 80 -6.69 -0.98 -10.47
N HIS A 81 -5.59 -1.20 -9.73
CA HIS A 81 -5.31 -2.49 -9.08
C HIS A 81 -4.73 -2.27 -7.70
N VAL A 82 -5.01 -3.18 -6.79
CA VAL A 82 -4.49 -3.12 -5.41
C VAL A 82 -3.86 -4.46 -5.04
N VAL A 83 -2.65 -4.39 -4.50
CA VAL A 83 -2.00 -5.52 -3.84
C VAL A 83 -1.92 -5.18 -2.36
N HIS A 84 -2.70 -5.88 -1.55
CA HIS A 84 -2.85 -5.55 -0.13
C HIS A 84 -1.96 -6.41 0.75
N LEU A 85 -0.85 -5.82 1.21
CA LEU A 85 0.13 -6.49 2.08
C LEU A 85 0.23 -5.84 3.46
N ALA A 86 -0.43 -4.71 3.67
CA ALA A 86 -0.41 -4.02 4.96
C ALA A 86 -1.30 -4.75 5.96
N ALA A 87 -0.71 -5.21 7.05
CA ALA A 87 -1.41 -5.87 8.13
C ALA A 87 -0.54 -5.87 9.39
N GLU A 88 -1.18 -5.90 10.55
CA GLU A 88 -0.48 -6.17 11.80
C GLU A 88 -0.24 -7.68 11.86
N SER A 89 1.01 -8.09 11.68
CA SER A 89 1.35 -9.51 11.62
C SER A 89 2.31 -9.98 12.73
N HIS A 90 2.77 -9.05 13.57
CA HIS A 90 3.71 -9.38 14.63
C HIS A 90 2.96 -10.01 15.81
N VAL A 91 3.28 -11.27 16.13
CA VAL A 91 2.54 -12.05 17.13
C VAL A 91 2.56 -11.39 18.52
N ASP A 92 3.72 -10.89 18.96
CA ASP A 92 3.84 -10.24 20.27
C ASP A 92 2.93 -9.03 20.38
N ARG A 93 2.79 -8.26 19.32
CA ARG A 93 1.90 -7.09 19.31
C ARG A 93 0.44 -7.49 19.30
N SER A 94 0.08 -8.59 18.64
CA SER A 94 -1.30 -9.07 18.67
C SER A 94 -1.73 -9.51 20.06
N ILE A 95 -0.80 -10.01 20.88
CA ILE A 95 -1.08 -10.40 22.27
C ILE A 95 -1.18 -9.17 23.15
N LYS A 96 -0.28 -8.19 23.00
CA LYS A 96 -0.23 -6.99 23.84
C LYS A 96 -1.32 -5.98 23.51
N ASP A 97 -1.71 -5.89 22.24
CA ASP A 97 -2.69 -4.91 21.77
C ASP A 97 -3.61 -5.53 20.71
N PRO A 98 -4.52 -6.42 21.16
CA PRO A 98 -5.39 -7.12 20.22
C PRO A 98 -6.39 -6.20 19.51
N PHE A 99 -6.77 -5.10 20.12
CA PHE A 99 -7.73 -4.18 19.48
C PHE A 99 -7.11 -3.47 18.28
N THR A 100 -5.88 -2.96 18.42
CA THR A 100 -5.17 -2.33 17.31
C THR A 100 -4.91 -3.34 16.19
N PHE A 101 -4.51 -4.56 16.56
CA PHE A 101 -4.27 -5.64 15.62
C PHE A 101 -5.54 -5.94 14.82
N ALA A 102 -6.67 -6.11 15.49
CA ALA A 102 -7.95 -6.39 14.84
C ALA A 102 -8.42 -5.20 13.99
N GLN A 103 -8.27 -3.98 14.49
CA GLN A 103 -8.66 -2.79 13.75
C GLN A 103 -7.92 -2.68 12.44
N THR A 104 -6.60 -2.82 12.45
CA THR A 104 -5.79 -2.73 11.23
C THR A 104 -6.15 -3.81 10.24
N ASN A 105 -6.28 -5.06 10.70
CA ASN A 105 -6.50 -6.19 9.80
C ASN A 105 -7.92 -6.28 9.28
N VAL A 106 -8.91 -5.81 10.04
CA VAL A 106 -10.32 -5.86 9.63
C VAL A 106 -10.75 -4.53 9.01
N MET A 107 -10.62 -3.43 9.76
CA MET A 107 -11.12 -2.13 9.30
C MET A 107 -10.30 -1.56 8.15
N GLY A 108 -8.99 -1.76 8.17
CA GLY A 108 -8.14 -1.32 7.07
C GLY A 108 -8.48 -2.04 5.76
N THR A 109 -8.70 -3.35 5.83
CA THR A 109 -9.09 -4.13 4.67
C THR A 109 -10.45 -3.68 4.14
N LEU A 110 -11.42 -3.42 5.03
CA LEU A 110 -12.73 -2.90 4.62
C LEU A 110 -12.63 -1.55 3.94
N SER A 111 -11.78 -0.65 4.44
CA SER A 111 -11.56 0.66 3.83
C SER A 111 -11.05 0.53 2.39
N LEU A 112 -10.09 -0.36 2.18
CA LEU A 112 -9.53 -0.61 0.85
C LEU A 112 -10.57 -1.21 -0.10
N LEU A 113 -11.33 -2.19 0.38
CA LEU A 113 -12.37 -2.83 -0.43
C LEU A 113 -13.45 -1.84 -0.82
N GLN A 114 -13.87 -0.98 0.10
CA GLN A 114 -14.89 0.03 -0.19
C GLN A 114 -14.37 1.06 -1.20
N ALA A 115 -13.14 1.53 -1.04
CA ALA A 115 -12.53 2.47 -1.99
C ALA A 115 -12.38 1.83 -3.38
N ALA A 116 -11.95 0.57 -3.43
CA ALA A 116 -11.81 -0.15 -4.69
C ALA A 116 -13.17 -0.34 -5.38
N LYS A 117 -14.21 -0.66 -4.60
CA LYS A 117 -15.57 -0.79 -5.13
C LYS A 117 -16.04 0.52 -5.74
N ASP A 118 -15.85 1.64 -5.04
CA ASP A 118 -16.26 2.95 -5.52
C ASP A 118 -15.56 3.35 -6.81
N ARG A 119 -14.31 2.91 -7.01
CA ARG A 119 -13.52 3.20 -8.21
C ARG A 119 -13.53 2.07 -9.22
N LYS A 120 -14.21 0.96 -8.94
CA LYS A 120 -14.22 -0.24 -9.78
C LYS A 120 -12.83 -0.82 -10.02
N SER A 121 -11.96 -0.72 -9.00
CA SER A 121 -10.60 -1.25 -9.05
C SER A 121 -10.59 -2.74 -8.74
N VAL A 122 -9.51 -3.43 -9.18
CA VAL A 122 -9.27 -4.83 -8.87
C VAL A 122 -8.37 -4.92 -7.64
N VAL A 123 -8.76 -5.76 -6.69
CA VAL A 123 -7.97 -5.99 -5.48
C VAL A 123 -7.39 -7.40 -5.47
#